data_13ca3add51ea3c95266a365240193da5
#
_entry.id   13ca3add51ea3c95266a365240193da5
#
_cell.length_a   1.000
_cell.length_b   1.000
_cell.length_c   1.000
_cell.angle_alpha   90.00
_cell.angle_beta   90.00
_cell.angle_gamma   90.00
#
_symmetry.space_group_name_H-M   'P 1'
#
loop_
_entity.id
_entity.type
_entity.pdbx_description
1 polymer ?
#
loop_
_entity_poly.entity_id
_entity_poly.type
_entity_poly.pdbx_seq_one_letter_code
_entity_poly.pdbx_strand_id
1 'polypeptide(L)'
;MTYCLRIADLPTNERPRERLMTHGAKILATAELIAILLGTGQGPGKLSAVGLGQYILSELGKHQRDPLVVLREVSPAELMQISGVGPAKATSILAAIELGKRAFQSRPNDGTLIDSPLAAAATLSQDLMWQIQERFAVVLLDVKNRLLGTQVITIGTATETLASPRDIFREVIRQGATRVIVAHNHPSGNLEPSQEDIELTRQLLAGAQLLGIPVLDHLILGNGNHQSLREVTTLWDEHPQGD
;
A
#
# COMPACT_ATOMS: atom_id res chain seq x y z
N MET A 1 42.77 5.00 8.01
CA MET A 1 41.76 6.08 8.02
C MET A 1 40.74 5.75 6.95
N THR A 2 39.53 5.35 7.32
CA THR A 2 38.47 5.08 6.34
C THR A 2 37.93 6.41 5.86
N TYR A 3 38.18 6.75 4.60
CA TYR A 3 37.74 7.99 3.98
C TYR A 3 36.21 7.91 3.80
N CYS A 4 35.45 8.66 4.59
CA CYS A 4 34.01 8.71 4.47
C CYS A 4 33.66 9.78 3.42
N LEU A 5 33.38 9.37 2.18
CA LEU A 5 32.97 10.25 1.08
C LEU A 5 31.72 11.07 1.50
N ARG A 6 31.85 12.40 1.46
CA ARG A 6 30.69 13.29 1.65
C ARG A 6 29.90 13.38 0.34
N ILE A 7 28.59 13.59 0.42
CA ILE A 7 27.77 13.79 -0.80
C ILE A 7 28.30 14.95 -1.66
N ALA A 8 28.90 15.99 -1.05
CA ALA A 8 29.51 17.09 -1.77
C ALA A 8 30.74 16.69 -2.61
N ASP A 9 31.40 15.60 -2.26
CA ASP A 9 32.57 15.10 -2.96
C ASP A 9 32.20 14.22 -4.19
N LEU A 10 30.91 13.86 -4.32
CA LEU A 10 30.38 13.15 -5.49
C LEU A 10 30.20 14.10 -6.69
N PRO A 11 30.37 13.60 -7.93
CA PRO A 11 29.92 14.30 -9.12
C PRO A 11 28.45 14.75 -8.99
N THR A 12 28.11 15.91 -9.53
CA THR A 12 26.78 16.51 -9.36
C THR A 12 25.66 15.56 -9.80
N ASN A 13 25.85 14.85 -10.91
CA ASN A 13 24.90 13.88 -11.45
C ASN A 13 24.74 12.58 -10.61
N GLU A 14 25.61 12.35 -9.63
CA GLU A 14 25.56 11.20 -8.72
C GLU A 14 24.97 11.54 -7.34
N ARG A 15 24.71 12.81 -7.08
CA ARG A 15 24.11 13.23 -5.80
C ARG A 15 22.64 12.87 -5.76
N PRO A 16 22.10 12.36 -4.63
CA PRO A 16 20.73 11.87 -4.56
C PRO A 16 19.66 12.89 -4.96
N ARG A 17 19.80 14.16 -4.60
CA ARG A 17 18.84 15.22 -4.95
C ARG A 17 18.83 15.49 -6.45
N GLU A 18 19.98 15.59 -7.06
CA GLU A 18 20.16 15.83 -8.48
C GLU A 18 19.66 14.64 -9.30
N ARG A 19 19.94 13.43 -8.85
CA ARG A 19 19.40 12.20 -9.45
C ARG A 19 17.87 12.14 -9.37
N LEU A 20 17.30 12.51 -8.22
CA LEU A 20 15.85 12.59 -8.06
C LEU A 20 15.23 13.58 -9.05
N MET A 21 15.83 14.76 -9.20
CA MET A 21 15.34 15.82 -10.10
C MET A 21 15.45 15.44 -11.57
N THR A 22 16.51 14.72 -11.95
CA THR A 22 16.78 14.36 -13.36
C THR A 22 16.04 13.09 -13.79
N HIS A 23 15.93 12.12 -12.91
CA HIS A 23 15.47 10.76 -13.25
C HIS A 23 14.24 10.29 -12.46
N GLY A 24 13.76 11.09 -11.50
CA GLY A 24 12.64 10.75 -10.62
C GLY A 24 13.02 9.81 -9.48
N ALA A 25 12.07 9.63 -8.56
CA ALA A 25 12.31 8.88 -7.31
C ALA A 25 12.48 7.37 -7.50
N LYS A 26 11.89 6.79 -8.55
CA LYS A 26 11.85 5.33 -8.76
C LYS A 26 13.24 4.68 -8.91
N ILE A 27 14.24 5.42 -9.37
CA ILE A 27 15.61 4.89 -9.57
C ILE A 27 16.49 5.02 -8.34
N LEU A 28 16.05 5.73 -7.31
CA LEU A 28 16.85 5.93 -6.09
C LEU A 28 16.70 4.73 -5.17
N ALA A 29 17.82 4.33 -4.56
CA ALA A 29 17.81 3.37 -3.48
C ALA A 29 17.10 3.97 -2.25
N THR A 30 16.49 3.14 -1.41
CA THR A 30 15.80 3.58 -0.17
C THR A 30 16.71 4.43 0.72
N ALA A 31 17.99 4.08 0.85
CA ALA A 31 18.96 4.85 1.62
C ALA A 31 19.19 6.25 1.06
N GLU A 32 19.10 6.44 -0.26
CA GLU A 32 19.22 7.75 -0.91
C GLU A 32 17.98 8.61 -0.65
N LEU A 33 16.78 8.02 -0.67
CA LEU A 33 15.54 8.70 -0.30
C LEU A 33 15.58 9.18 1.16
N ILE A 34 16.02 8.31 2.08
CA ILE A 34 16.25 8.68 3.48
C ILE A 34 17.28 9.80 3.58
N ALA A 35 18.39 9.72 2.85
CA ALA A 35 19.43 10.76 2.84
C ALA A 35 18.91 12.14 2.42
N ILE A 36 18.00 12.19 1.44
CA ILE A 36 17.36 13.42 1.00
C ILE A 36 16.52 14.05 2.13
N LEU A 37 15.75 13.22 2.86
CA LEU A 37 14.93 13.64 4.00
C LEU A 37 15.81 14.15 5.16
N LEU A 38 16.91 13.44 5.46
CA LEU A 38 17.83 13.80 6.54
C LEU A 38 18.59 15.10 6.25
N GLY A 39 18.87 15.39 4.99
CA GLY A 39 19.65 16.55 4.55
C GLY A 39 21.14 16.50 4.90
N THR A 40 21.49 15.96 6.04
CA THR A 40 22.88 15.87 6.57
C THR A 40 23.17 14.49 7.17
N GLY A 41 24.46 14.11 7.15
CA GLY A 41 24.95 12.93 7.85
C GLY A 41 25.19 13.17 9.36
N GLN A 42 26.15 12.45 9.93
CA GLN A 42 26.51 12.56 11.36
C GLN A 42 27.54 13.65 11.67
N GLY A 43 28.04 14.37 10.66
CA GLY A 43 29.06 15.40 10.80
C GLY A 43 30.42 15.02 10.20
N PRO A 44 31.43 15.90 10.30
CA PRO A 44 32.75 15.67 9.71
C PRO A 44 33.41 14.39 10.23
N GLY A 45 33.97 13.59 9.31
CA GLY A 45 34.68 12.34 9.65
C GLY A 45 33.78 11.17 10.05
N LYS A 46 32.46 11.32 10.01
CA LYS A 46 31.45 10.29 10.29
C LYS A 46 30.64 9.97 9.04
N LEU A 47 29.54 9.21 9.21
CA LEU A 47 28.68 8.79 8.09
C LEU A 47 28.12 9.99 7.29
N SER A 48 28.19 9.90 5.96
CA SER A 48 27.47 10.78 5.06
C SER A 48 25.94 10.60 5.23
N ALA A 49 25.11 11.44 4.62
CA ALA A 49 23.66 11.26 4.71
C ALA A 49 23.22 9.92 4.11
N VAL A 50 23.81 9.46 3.00
CA VAL A 50 23.53 8.15 2.40
C VAL A 50 24.01 7.03 3.33
N GLY A 51 25.23 7.14 3.88
CA GLY A 51 25.76 6.18 4.85
C GLY A 51 24.89 6.09 6.11
N LEU A 52 24.36 7.22 6.58
CA LEU A 52 23.41 7.23 7.70
C LEU A 52 22.08 6.58 7.33
N GLY A 53 21.56 6.79 6.10
CA GLY A 53 20.40 6.11 5.59
C GLY A 53 20.57 4.59 5.54
N GLN A 54 21.72 4.12 5.04
CA GLN A 54 22.08 2.69 5.06
C GLN A 54 22.16 2.14 6.47
N TYR A 55 22.77 2.89 7.39
CA TYR A 55 22.90 2.48 8.79
C TYR A 55 21.54 2.38 9.48
N ILE A 56 20.62 3.34 9.24
CA ILE A 56 19.25 3.28 9.76
C ILE A 56 18.55 2.02 9.26
N LEU A 57 18.59 1.73 7.96
CA LEU A 57 17.99 0.52 7.40
C LEU A 57 18.59 -0.75 7.98
N SER A 58 19.92 -0.79 8.19
CA SER A 58 20.59 -1.92 8.82
C SER A 58 20.15 -2.14 10.27
N GLU A 59 20.00 -1.05 11.05
CA GLU A 59 19.54 -1.14 12.44
C GLU A 59 18.08 -1.63 12.53
N LEU A 60 17.19 -1.11 11.65
CA LEU A 60 15.79 -1.53 11.60
C LEU A 60 15.63 -2.96 11.08
N GLY A 61 16.50 -3.40 10.16
CA GLY A 61 16.48 -4.75 9.58
C GLY A 61 17.09 -5.84 10.48
N LYS A 62 17.52 -5.51 11.70
CA LYS A 62 17.97 -6.51 12.66
C LYS A 62 16.85 -7.53 12.93
N HIS A 63 17.25 -8.77 13.17
CA HIS A 63 16.33 -9.91 13.40
C HIS A 63 15.51 -10.34 12.15
N GLN A 64 16.08 -10.18 10.96
CA GLN A 64 15.48 -10.63 9.67
C GLN A 64 14.13 -9.98 9.34
N ARG A 65 13.86 -8.79 9.88
CA ARG A 65 12.68 -8.01 9.51
C ARG A 65 12.97 -7.14 8.29
N ASP A 66 11.96 -6.94 7.45
CA ASP A 66 12.04 -5.92 6.41
C ASP A 66 12.18 -4.53 7.07
N PRO A 67 13.27 -3.78 6.80
CA PRO A 67 13.48 -2.45 7.39
C PRO A 67 12.36 -1.46 7.09
N LEU A 68 11.69 -1.58 5.94
CA LEU A 68 10.59 -0.68 5.56
C LEU A 68 9.32 -0.97 6.36
N VAL A 69 9.06 -2.24 6.67
CA VAL A 69 7.94 -2.62 7.55
C VAL A 69 8.18 -2.06 8.94
N VAL A 70 9.39 -2.24 9.48
CA VAL A 70 9.74 -1.70 10.81
C VAL A 70 9.68 -0.17 10.81
N LEU A 71 10.20 0.49 9.77
CA LEU A 71 10.20 1.95 9.64
C LEU A 71 8.77 2.54 9.64
N ARG A 72 7.79 1.78 9.16
CA ARG A 72 6.39 2.18 9.14
C ARG A 72 5.74 2.23 10.53
N GLU A 73 6.25 1.43 11.47
CA GLU A 73 5.68 1.22 12.81
C GLU A 73 6.52 1.82 13.93
N VAL A 74 7.78 2.19 13.63
CA VAL A 74 8.75 2.65 14.60
C VAL A 74 8.33 3.96 15.29
N SER A 75 8.51 4.03 16.58
CA SER A 75 8.27 5.24 17.36
C SER A 75 9.42 6.26 17.25
N PRO A 76 9.16 7.55 17.53
CA PRO A 76 10.23 8.56 17.59
C PRO A 76 11.36 8.18 18.56
N ALA A 77 11.00 7.59 19.71
CA ALA A 77 11.96 7.20 20.73
C ALA A 77 12.91 6.09 20.24
N GLU A 78 12.38 5.10 19.53
CA GLU A 78 13.17 4.02 18.93
C GLU A 78 14.10 4.53 17.83
N LEU A 79 13.62 5.40 16.93
CA LEU A 79 14.47 6.01 15.91
C LEU A 79 15.63 6.81 16.53
N MET A 80 15.39 7.52 17.61
CA MET A 80 16.42 8.29 18.31
C MET A 80 17.46 7.43 19.03
N GLN A 81 17.24 6.13 19.22
CA GLN A 81 18.26 5.21 19.73
C GLN A 81 19.34 4.93 18.68
N ILE A 82 19.06 5.16 17.40
CA ILE A 82 20.00 4.97 16.31
C ILE A 82 21.01 6.13 16.33
N SER A 83 22.31 5.78 16.46
CA SER A 83 23.39 6.78 16.50
C SER A 83 23.37 7.70 15.29
N GLY A 84 23.30 9.01 15.53
CA GLY A 84 23.23 10.04 14.49
C GLY A 84 21.81 10.46 14.08
N VAL A 85 20.79 9.85 14.69
CA VAL A 85 19.38 10.25 14.52
C VAL A 85 18.95 11.01 15.78
N GLY A 86 18.92 12.32 15.68
CA GLY A 86 18.34 13.19 16.72
C GLY A 86 16.88 13.50 16.46
N PRO A 87 16.21 14.30 17.32
CA PRO A 87 14.79 14.63 17.20
C PRO A 87 14.40 15.17 15.83
N ALA A 88 15.18 16.10 15.25
CA ALA A 88 14.89 16.69 13.95
C ALA A 88 14.87 15.66 12.81
N LYS A 89 15.80 14.71 12.81
CA LYS A 89 15.87 13.65 11.80
C LYS A 89 14.77 12.62 11.98
N ALA A 90 14.49 12.20 13.20
CA ALA A 90 13.40 11.28 13.52
C ALA A 90 12.05 11.85 13.07
N THR A 91 11.76 13.10 13.40
CA THR A 91 10.51 13.77 13.01
C THR A 91 10.39 13.96 11.50
N SER A 92 11.49 14.27 10.78
CA SER A 92 11.48 14.38 9.31
C SER A 92 11.10 13.06 8.65
N ILE A 93 11.66 11.94 9.10
CA ILE A 93 11.34 10.60 8.58
C ILE A 93 9.87 10.27 8.84
N LEU A 94 9.41 10.41 10.08
CA LEU A 94 8.05 10.06 10.46
C LEU A 94 7.01 10.96 9.79
N ALA A 95 7.30 12.25 9.64
CA ALA A 95 6.44 13.18 8.90
C ALA A 95 6.33 12.81 7.42
N ALA A 96 7.44 12.38 6.79
CA ALA A 96 7.41 11.94 5.40
C ALA A 96 6.58 10.66 5.21
N ILE A 97 6.67 9.71 6.15
CA ILE A 97 5.86 8.49 6.14
C ILE A 97 4.38 8.83 6.30
N GLU A 98 4.04 9.69 7.25
CA GLU A 98 2.66 10.11 7.49
C GLU A 98 2.09 10.90 6.30
N LEU A 99 2.87 11.80 5.68
CA LEU A 99 2.46 12.50 4.46
C LEU A 99 2.22 11.51 3.31
N GLY A 100 3.09 10.51 3.15
CA GLY A 100 2.90 9.45 2.16
C GLY A 100 1.60 8.70 2.41
N LYS A 101 1.34 8.26 3.65
CA LYS A 101 0.07 7.61 4.02
C LYS A 101 -1.13 8.49 3.64
N ARG A 102 -1.14 9.76 4.04
CA ARG A 102 -2.24 10.70 3.72
C ARG A 102 -2.41 10.94 2.23
N ALA A 103 -1.33 11.01 1.48
CA ALA A 103 -1.38 11.18 0.02
C ALA A 103 -2.04 9.99 -0.67
N PHE A 104 -1.75 8.76 -0.21
CA PHE A 104 -2.39 7.54 -0.70
C PHE A 104 -3.81 7.33 -0.12
N GLN A 105 -4.12 7.97 1.00
CA GLN A 105 -5.42 7.87 1.68
C GLN A 105 -6.46 8.88 1.18
N SER A 106 -6.15 9.69 0.18
CA SER A 106 -7.12 10.61 -0.41
C SER A 106 -8.21 9.82 -1.09
N ARG A 107 -9.36 9.65 -0.44
CA ARG A 107 -10.53 8.97 -1.03
C ARG A 107 -11.09 9.82 -2.16
N PRO A 108 -11.43 9.21 -3.30
CA PRO A 108 -12.29 9.85 -4.27
C PRO A 108 -13.62 10.27 -3.61
N ASN A 109 -14.17 11.39 -4.03
CA ASN A 109 -15.47 11.85 -3.56
C ASN A 109 -16.59 10.94 -4.09
N ASP A 110 -17.70 10.87 -3.38
CA ASP A 110 -18.91 10.21 -3.86
C ASP A 110 -19.28 10.73 -5.25
N GLY A 111 -19.72 9.81 -6.12
CA GLY A 111 -20.01 10.10 -7.52
C GLY A 111 -18.78 10.13 -8.45
N THR A 112 -17.56 9.93 -7.94
CA THR A 112 -16.36 9.75 -8.78
C THR A 112 -16.50 8.49 -9.64
N LEU A 113 -16.12 8.58 -10.92
CA LEU A 113 -16.07 7.44 -11.82
C LEU A 113 -14.91 6.51 -11.41
N ILE A 114 -15.21 5.24 -11.24
CA ILE A 114 -14.21 4.19 -10.96
C ILE A 114 -14.03 3.39 -12.27
N ASP A 115 -12.98 3.69 -13.00
CA ASP A 115 -12.68 3.18 -14.33
C ASP A 115 -11.40 2.33 -14.40
N SER A 116 -10.72 2.15 -13.27
CA SER A 116 -9.48 1.40 -13.22
C SER A 116 -9.27 0.72 -11.85
N PRO A 117 -8.49 -0.38 -11.80
CA PRO A 117 -8.11 -1.02 -10.54
C PRO A 117 -7.43 -0.05 -9.56
N LEU A 118 -6.62 0.88 -10.07
CA LEU A 118 -5.96 1.91 -9.28
C LEU A 118 -6.96 2.85 -8.61
N ALA A 119 -7.98 3.31 -9.36
CA ALA A 119 -9.04 4.17 -8.82
C ALA A 119 -9.84 3.44 -7.72
N ALA A 120 -10.17 2.16 -7.94
CA ALA A 120 -10.83 1.34 -6.93
C ALA A 120 -9.97 1.12 -5.69
N ALA A 121 -8.67 0.79 -5.85
CA ALA A 121 -7.74 0.64 -4.74
C ALA A 121 -7.60 1.93 -3.92
N ALA A 122 -7.61 3.10 -4.57
CA ALA A 122 -7.55 4.38 -3.88
C ALA A 122 -8.74 4.61 -2.93
N THR A 123 -9.95 4.12 -3.28
CA THR A 123 -11.13 4.26 -2.42
C THR A 123 -11.02 3.47 -1.12
N LEU A 124 -10.31 2.36 -1.13
CA LEU A 124 -10.17 1.41 -0.02
C LEU A 124 -8.83 1.54 0.72
N SER A 125 -7.92 2.40 0.25
CA SER A 125 -6.56 2.45 0.79
C SER A 125 -6.51 2.79 2.29
N GLN A 126 -7.43 3.63 2.79
CA GLN A 126 -7.54 3.95 4.22
C GLN A 126 -7.94 2.75 5.06
N ASP A 127 -8.87 1.95 4.55
CA ASP A 127 -9.49 0.87 5.30
C ASP A 127 -8.69 -0.42 5.24
N LEU A 128 -7.91 -0.62 4.16
CA LEU A 128 -7.22 -1.87 3.88
C LEU A 128 -5.70 -1.77 3.82
N MET A 129 -5.14 -0.76 3.12
CA MET A 129 -3.75 -0.75 2.63
C MET A 129 -2.70 -1.00 3.71
N TRP A 130 -2.91 -0.47 4.92
CA TRP A 130 -1.92 -0.47 5.99
C TRP A 130 -2.40 -1.19 7.24
N GLN A 131 -3.40 -2.05 7.10
CA GLN A 131 -3.95 -2.77 8.24
C GLN A 131 -3.09 -3.98 8.59
N ILE A 132 -2.88 -4.18 9.89
CA ILE A 132 -2.11 -5.32 10.43
C ILE A 132 -2.95 -6.61 10.47
N GLN A 133 -4.27 -6.48 10.37
CA GLN A 133 -5.20 -7.59 10.24
C GLN A 133 -5.75 -7.61 8.82
N GLU A 134 -6.00 -8.81 8.31
CA GLU A 134 -6.69 -8.97 7.04
C GLU A 134 -8.12 -8.44 7.17
N ARG A 135 -8.54 -7.65 6.20
CA ARG A 135 -9.89 -7.08 6.11
C ARG A 135 -10.43 -7.30 4.72
N PHE A 136 -11.70 -7.59 4.65
CA PHE A 136 -12.42 -7.68 3.38
C PHE A 136 -13.39 -6.51 3.27
N ALA A 137 -13.40 -5.84 2.13
CA ALA A 137 -14.22 -4.67 1.90
C ALA A 137 -14.78 -4.66 0.48
N VAL A 138 -15.77 -3.80 0.25
CA VAL A 138 -16.41 -3.60 -1.04
C VAL A 138 -16.40 -2.13 -1.43
N VAL A 139 -16.25 -1.87 -2.74
CA VAL A 139 -16.55 -0.60 -3.39
C VAL A 139 -17.92 -0.74 -4.04
N LEU A 140 -18.84 0.10 -3.63
CA LEU A 140 -20.23 0.11 -4.06
C LEU A 140 -20.39 1.10 -5.20
N LEU A 141 -20.96 0.64 -6.33
CA LEU A 141 -21.04 1.43 -7.54
C LEU A 141 -22.48 1.49 -8.07
N ASP A 142 -22.79 2.59 -8.75
CA ASP A 142 -24.00 2.70 -9.57
C ASP A 142 -23.82 2.05 -10.95
N VAL A 143 -24.87 2.05 -11.76
CA VAL A 143 -24.88 1.50 -13.12
C VAL A 143 -23.86 2.16 -14.07
N LYS A 144 -23.37 3.36 -13.75
CA LYS A 144 -22.36 4.10 -14.51
C LYS A 144 -20.96 4.01 -13.88
N ASN A 145 -20.73 3.03 -13.01
CA ASN A 145 -19.50 2.85 -12.25
C ASN A 145 -19.12 4.07 -11.38
N ARG A 146 -20.10 4.86 -10.93
CA ARG A 146 -19.83 5.95 -10.01
C ARG A 146 -19.83 5.44 -8.57
N LEU A 147 -18.88 5.92 -7.79
CA LEU A 147 -18.73 5.57 -6.39
C LEU A 147 -19.96 5.99 -5.59
N LEU A 148 -20.62 5.05 -4.94
CA LEU A 148 -21.68 5.26 -3.95
C LEU A 148 -21.12 5.23 -2.53
N GLY A 149 -20.03 4.49 -2.31
CA GLY A 149 -19.37 4.37 -1.02
C GLY A 149 -18.50 3.12 -0.94
N THR A 150 -17.89 2.93 0.22
CA THR A 150 -17.10 1.73 0.55
C THR A 150 -17.58 1.15 1.87
N GLN A 151 -17.47 -0.17 2.04
CA GLN A 151 -17.86 -0.83 3.28
C GLN A 151 -16.89 -1.96 3.62
N VAL A 152 -16.34 -1.94 4.84
CA VAL A 152 -15.62 -3.08 5.39
C VAL A 152 -16.65 -4.13 5.81
N ILE A 153 -16.54 -5.33 5.25
CA ILE A 153 -17.47 -6.46 5.48
C ILE A 153 -17.02 -7.28 6.67
N THR A 154 -15.73 -7.66 6.68
CA THR A 154 -15.15 -8.46 7.76
C THR A 154 -13.76 -7.95 8.14
N ILE A 155 -13.41 -8.19 9.40
CA ILE A 155 -12.07 -8.04 9.94
C ILE A 155 -11.67 -9.41 10.45
N GLY A 156 -10.67 -10.02 9.80
CA GLY A 156 -10.20 -11.36 10.12
C GLY A 156 -9.54 -11.45 11.48
N THR A 157 -9.52 -12.65 12.02
CA THR A 157 -8.61 -13.02 13.11
C THR A 157 -7.23 -13.35 12.53
N ALA A 158 -6.24 -13.64 13.39
CA ALA A 158 -4.89 -14.00 12.95
C ALA A 158 -4.84 -15.28 12.06
N THR A 159 -5.93 -16.02 11.96
CA THR A 159 -6.00 -17.33 11.28
C THR A 159 -7.06 -17.43 10.19
N GLU A 160 -8.06 -16.57 10.14
CA GLU A 160 -9.15 -16.67 9.14
C GLU A 160 -9.80 -15.32 8.84
N THR A 161 -9.93 -14.98 7.55
CA THR A 161 -10.83 -13.93 7.05
C THR A 161 -12.01 -14.60 6.36
N LEU A 162 -13.12 -14.71 7.06
CA LEU A 162 -14.32 -15.35 6.52
C LEU A 162 -15.27 -14.31 5.93
N ALA A 163 -15.00 -13.85 4.72
CA ALA A 163 -15.98 -13.13 3.92
C ALA A 163 -16.84 -14.17 3.19
N SER A 164 -18.15 -14.16 3.40
CA SER A 164 -19.05 -15.03 2.63
C SER A 164 -19.73 -14.26 1.51
N PRO A 165 -19.98 -14.87 0.33
CA PRO A 165 -20.75 -14.24 -0.73
C PRO A 165 -22.10 -13.68 -0.23
N ARG A 166 -22.76 -14.38 0.67
CA ARG A 166 -24.03 -13.95 1.28
C ARG A 166 -23.90 -12.61 2.00
N ASP A 167 -22.85 -12.43 2.79
CA ASP A 167 -22.68 -11.21 3.59
C ASP A 167 -22.28 -10.03 2.69
N ILE A 168 -21.48 -10.29 1.67
CA ILE A 168 -21.08 -9.30 0.66
C ILE A 168 -22.32 -8.81 -0.11
N PHE A 169 -23.08 -9.71 -0.74
CA PHE A 169 -24.25 -9.32 -1.51
C PHE A 169 -25.37 -8.74 -0.67
N ARG A 170 -25.55 -9.19 0.57
CA ARG A 170 -26.49 -8.55 1.50
C ARG A 170 -26.17 -7.07 1.68
N GLU A 171 -24.89 -6.73 1.84
CA GLU A 171 -24.47 -5.33 2.01
C GLU A 171 -24.65 -4.54 0.71
N VAL A 172 -24.25 -5.09 -0.43
CA VAL A 172 -24.42 -4.47 -1.76
C VAL A 172 -25.89 -4.12 -2.01
N ILE A 173 -26.79 -5.05 -1.76
CA ILE A 173 -28.24 -4.88 -1.93
C ILE A 173 -28.79 -3.84 -0.94
N ARG A 174 -28.36 -3.91 0.32
CA ARG A 174 -28.79 -2.97 1.38
C ARG A 174 -28.44 -1.53 1.04
N GLN A 175 -27.31 -1.30 0.40
CA GLN A 175 -26.82 0.01 -0.01
C GLN A 175 -27.37 0.47 -1.39
N GLY A 176 -28.15 -0.37 -2.07
CA GLY A 176 -28.70 -0.05 -3.37
C GLY A 176 -27.66 0.04 -4.49
N ALA A 177 -26.50 -0.55 -4.31
CA ALA A 177 -25.49 -0.60 -5.35
C ALA A 177 -25.89 -1.61 -6.43
N THR A 178 -25.59 -1.27 -7.69
CA THR A 178 -25.90 -2.11 -8.84
C THR A 178 -24.71 -2.86 -9.38
N ARG A 179 -23.49 -2.46 -8.98
CA ARG A 179 -22.21 -3.08 -9.31
C ARG A 179 -21.30 -3.04 -8.10
N VAL A 180 -20.33 -3.95 -8.03
CA VAL A 180 -19.42 -4.03 -6.90
C VAL A 180 -18.01 -4.39 -7.36
N ILE A 181 -17.00 -3.82 -6.68
CA ILE A 181 -15.64 -4.31 -6.67
C ILE A 181 -15.38 -4.80 -5.25
N VAL A 182 -14.82 -6.00 -5.12
CA VAL A 182 -14.42 -6.53 -3.82
C VAL A 182 -12.93 -6.38 -3.64
N ALA A 183 -12.48 -6.29 -2.39
CA ALA A 183 -11.06 -6.19 -2.09
C ALA A 183 -10.75 -6.70 -0.69
N HIS A 184 -9.52 -7.18 -0.52
CA HIS A 184 -8.95 -7.47 0.78
C HIS A 184 -7.47 -7.04 0.83
N ASN A 185 -6.92 -6.96 2.03
CA ASN A 185 -5.50 -6.70 2.18
C ASN A 185 -4.76 -7.93 2.66
N HIS A 186 -3.52 -8.08 2.19
CA HIS A 186 -2.55 -8.99 2.77
C HIS A 186 -1.60 -8.22 3.69
N PRO A 187 -1.64 -8.43 5.01
CA PRO A 187 -0.74 -7.76 5.95
C PRO A 187 0.75 -8.03 5.68
N SER A 188 1.07 -9.19 5.09
CA SER A 188 2.43 -9.54 4.65
C SER A 188 2.95 -8.65 3.52
N GLY A 189 2.03 -8.01 2.76
CA GLY A 189 2.35 -7.24 1.56
C GLY A 189 2.56 -8.08 0.30
N ASN A 190 2.45 -9.43 0.38
CA ASN A 190 2.41 -10.28 -0.80
C ASN A 190 1.08 -10.07 -1.53
N LEU A 191 1.11 -9.80 -2.83
CA LEU A 191 -0.07 -9.54 -3.65
C LEU A 191 -0.52 -10.76 -4.48
N GLU A 192 0.18 -11.89 -4.37
CA GLU A 192 -0.24 -13.13 -5.02
C GLU A 192 -1.53 -13.64 -4.38
N PRO A 193 -2.56 -13.94 -5.20
CA PRO A 193 -3.81 -14.50 -4.69
C PRO A 193 -3.59 -15.90 -4.12
N SER A 194 -4.16 -16.16 -2.96
CA SER A 194 -4.23 -17.50 -2.38
C SER A 194 -5.25 -18.37 -3.12
N GLN A 195 -5.24 -19.68 -2.83
CA GLN A 195 -6.24 -20.58 -3.38
C GLN A 195 -7.66 -20.25 -2.85
N GLU A 196 -7.73 -19.79 -1.62
CA GLU A 196 -8.97 -19.34 -0.97
C GLU A 196 -9.53 -18.08 -1.64
N ASP A 197 -8.67 -17.13 -2.04
CA ASP A 197 -9.09 -15.94 -2.77
C ASP A 197 -9.69 -16.28 -4.14
N ILE A 198 -9.05 -17.21 -4.85
CA ILE A 198 -9.53 -17.70 -6.14
C ILE A 198 -10.90 -18.39 -5.98
N GLU A 199 -11.07 -19.23 -4.97
CA GLU A 199 -12.32 -19.93 -4.75
C GLU A 199 -13.44 -18.99 -4.31
N LEU A 200 -13.17 -18.04 -3.40
CA LEU A 200 -14.12 -17.01 -3.02
C LEU A 200 -14.55 -16.17 -4.25
N THR A 201 -13.58 -15.79 -5.08
CA THR A 201 -13.87 -15.02 -6.29
C THR A 201 -14.79 -15.78 -7.24
N ARG A 202 -14.53 -17.07 -7.46
CA ARG A 202 -15.38 -17.94 -8.28
C ARG A 202 -16.82 -17.99 -7.76
N GLN A 203 -16.99 -18.14 -6.44
CA GLN A 203 -18.31 -18.14 -5.80
C GLN A 203 -19.01 -16.80 -5.92
N LEU A 204 -18.26 -15.68 -5.80
CA LEU A 204 -18.81 -14.35 -5.98
C LEU A 204 -19.27 -14.11 -7.42
N LEU A 205 -18.48 -14.48 -8.43
CA LEU A 205 -18.85 -14.34 -9.82
C LEU A 205 -20.10 -15.15 -10.18
N ALA A 206 -20.20 -16.39 -9.68
CA ALA A 206 -21.38 -17.22 -9.85
C ALA A 206 -22.61 -16.60 -9.16
N GLY A 207 -22.47 -16.11 -7.94
CA GLY A 207 -23.55 -15.41 -7.21
C GLY A 207 -23.98 -14.12 -7.90
N ALA A 208 -23.04 -13.36 -8.47
CA ALA A 208 -23.28 -12.14 -9.21
C ALA A 208 -24.18 -12.35 -10.42
N GLN A 209 -23.94 -13.44 -11.19
CA GLN A 209 -24.76 -13.80 -12.33
C GLN A 209 -26.22 -14.09 -11.93
N LEU A 210 -26.43 -14.80 -10.80
CA LEU A 210 -27.77 -15.12 -10.30
C LEU A 210 -28.52 -13.88 -9.80
N LEU A 211 -27.81 -12.93 -9.19
CA LEU A 211 -28.39 -11.74 -8.60
C LEU A 211 -28.51 -10.57 -9.59
N GLY A 212 -27.85 -10.64 -10.74
CA GLY A 212 -27.77 -9.53 -11.69
C GLY A 212 -26.98 -8.33 -11.14
N ILE A 213 -26.00 -8.60 -10.25
CA ILE A 213 -25.13 -7.59 -9.65
C ILE A 213 -23.68 -7.92 -10.02
N PRO A 214 -23.15 -7.35 -11.11
CA PRO A 214 -21.80 -7.65 -11.57
C PRO A 214 -20.72 -7.37 -10.51
N VAL A 215 -19.82 -8.33 -10.32
CA VAL A 215 -18.55 -8.15 -9.64
C VAL A 215 -17.51 -7.75 -10.67
N LEU A 216 -17.12 -6.48 -10.68
CA LEU A 216 -16.25 -5.93 -11.70
C LEU A 216 -14.79 -6.33 -11.57
N ASP A 217 -14.32 -6.47 -10.31
CA ASP A 217 -12.96 -6.88 -10.00
C ASP A 217 -12.85 -7.42 -8.57
N HIS A 218 -11.74 -8.10 -8.28
CA HIS A 218 -11.29 -8.44 -6.94
C HIS A 218 -9.85 -7.98 -6.77
N LEU A 219 -9.62 -7.08 -5.80
CA LEU A 219 -8.32 -6.46 -5.57
C LEU A 219 -7.66 -7.00 -4.30
N ILE A 220 -6.38 -7.28 -4.39
CA ILE A 220 -5.52 -7.53 -3.22
C ILE A 220 -4.68 -6.27 -2.99
N LEU A 221 -4.71 -5.72 -1.76
CA LEU A 221 -3.97 -4.54 -1.37
C LEU A 221 -2.87 -4.88 -0.37
N GLY A 222 -1.70 -4.28 -0.54
CA GLY A 222 -0.59 -4.46 0.41
C GLY A 222 0.60 -3.56 0.10
N ASN A 223 1.24 -3.03 1.13
CA ASN A 223 2.47 -2.24 1.05
C ASN A 223 2.45 -1.08 0.03
N GLY A 224 1.31 -0.40 -0.11
CA GLY A 224 1.16 0.72 -1.06
C GLY A 224 0.90 0.30 -2.50
N ASN A 225 0.73 -1.00 -2.77
CA ASN A 225 0.45 -1.56 -4.09
C ASN A 225 -0.87 -2.32 -4.08
N HIS A 226 -1.33 -2.69 -5.27
CA HIS A 226 -2.52 -3.53 -5.46
C HIS A 226 -2.31 -4.50 -6.61
N GLN A 227 -3.08 -5.58 -6.60
CA GLN A 227 -3.18 -6.55 -7.68
C GLN A 227 -4.67 -6.76 -8.03
N SER A 228 -5.01 -6.70 -9.30
CA SER A 228 -6.33 -7.07 -9.82
C SER A 228 -6.33 -8.55 -10.18
N LEU A 229 -7.27 -9.33 -9.62
CA LEU A 229 -7.45 -10.72 -10.00
C LEU A 229 -8.05 -10.84 -11.40
N ARG A 230 -8.83 -9.85 -11.83
CA ARG A 230 -9.37 -9.82 -13.20
C ARG A 230 -8.26 -9.72 -14.24
N GLU A 231 -7.18 -9.00 -13.95
CA GLU A 231 -6.05 -8.86 -14.88
C GLU A 231 -5.11 -10.07 -14.90
N VAL A 232 -5.04 -10.84 -13.81
CA VAL A 232 -4.06 -11.93 -13.68
C VAL A 232 -4.67 -13.32 -13.70
N THR A 233 -6.00 -13.44 -13.81
CA THR A 233 -6.72 -14.73 -13.86
C THR A 233 -7.69 -14.78 -15.04
N THR A 234 -8.19 -15.97 -15.36
CA THR A 234 -9.24 -16.21 -16.38
C THR A 234 -10.64 -16.30 -15.79
N LEU A 235 -10.83 -16.01 -14.50
CA LEU A 235 -12.11 -16.23 -13.81
C LEU A 235 -13.27 -15.45 -14.42
N TRP A 236 -13.04 -14.23 -14.92
CA TRP A 236 -14.08 -13.42 -15.60
C TRP A 236 -14.42 -13.93 -16.99
N ASP A 237 -13.51 -14.66 -17.66
CA ASP A 237 -13.79 -15.34 -18.93
C ASP A 237 -14.64 -16.61 -18.68
N GLU A 238 -14.36 -17.33 -17.57
CA GLU A 238 -15.11 -18.51 -17.13
C GLU A 238 -16.51 -18.14 -16.60
N HIS A 239 -16.64 -16.95 -16.01
CA HIS A 239 -17.86 -16.42 -15.40
C HIS A 239 -18.14 -14.99 -15.90
N PRO A 240 -18.55 -14.78 -17.16
CA PRO A 240 -18.80 -13.45 -17.71
C PRO A 240 -19.80 -12.68 -16.87
N GLN A 241 -19.48 -11.44 -16.52
CA GLN A 241 -20.37 -10.53 -15.82
C GLN A 241 -21.07 -9.68 -16.87
N GLY A 242 -22.37 -9.55 -16.80
CA GLY A 242 -23.13 -8.67 -17.70
C GLY A 242 -22.66 -7.22 -17.63
N ASP A 243 -22.85 -6.46 -18.72
CA ASP A 243 -22.52 -5.03 -18.83
C ASP A 243 -23.36 -4.15 -17.89
#